data_aa83e6a7e81f1f95aac70a962b47dca0
#
_entry.id   aa83e6a7e81f1f95aac70a962b47dca0
#
_cell.length_a   1.000
_cell.length_b   1.000
_cell.length_c   1.000
_cell.angle_alpha   90.00
_cell.angle_beta   90.00
_cell.angle_gamma   90.00
#
_symmetry.space_group_name_H-M   'P 1'
#
loop_
_entity.id
_entity.type
_entity.pdbx_description
1 polymer ?
#
loop_
_entity_poly.entity_id
_entity_poly.type
_entity_poly.pdbx_seq_one_letter_code
_entity_poly.pdbx_strand_id
1 'polypeptide(L)'
;QTAEIFFEDVLMALVFYGMPILAENNKPRLLYYLKRRGYRGYSMNRPDKTVNKLSVAEKEIGGMPNSSEDMKQIHAAAIESYIDKYVGLQENGDYGNIYFNATLNDWSKFNINNRTKHDAAISSGLAVMACNRHLYQPKQLKQTKVLDFGFKKYNNKGSISKIIK
;
A
#
# COMPACT_ATOMS: atom_id res chain seq x y z
N GLN A 1 13.37 2.42 20.03
CA GLN A 1 13.02 1.37 19.05
C GLN A 1 13.99 1.47 17.86
N THR A 2 14.61 0.38 17.45
CA THR A 2 15.49 0.40 16.27
C THR A 2 14.65 0.49 14.98
N ALA A 3 15.25 1.02 13.92
CA ALA A 3 14.56 1.11 12.63
C ALA A 3 14.11 -0.27 12.11
N GLU A 4 14.83 -1.32 12.44
CA GLU A 4 14.51 -2.69 12.01
C GLU A 4 13.26 -3.24 12.71
N ILE A 5 13.08 -2.95 14.00
CA ILE A 5 11.84 -3.32 14.71
C ILE A 5 10.64 -2.62 14.06
N PHE A 6 10.75 -1.34 13.78
CA PHE A 6 9.70 -0.59 13.07
C PHE A 6 9.40 -1.18 11.69
N PHE A 7 10.43 -1.58 10.93
CA PHE A 7 10.22 -2.20 9.61
C PHE A 7 9.51 -3.55 9.69
N GLU A 8 9.81 -4.32 10.75
CA GLU A 8 9.11 -5.59 10.99
C GLU A 8 7.65 -5.35 11.38
N ASP A 9 7.37 -4.38 12.24
CA ASP A 9 6.00 -4.00 12.61
C ASP A 9 5.19 -3.57 11.37
N VAL A 10 5.79 -2.78 10.48
CA VAL A 10 5.17 -2.41 9.19
C VAL A 10 4.91 -3.65 8.34
N LEU A 11 5.89 -4.54 8.20
CA LEU A 11 5.71 -5.77 7.42
C LEU A 11 4.59 -6.64 7.98
N MET A 12 4.54 -6.80 9.31
CA MET A 12 3.47 -7.56 9.97
C MET A 12 2.09 -6.93 9.70
N ALA A 13 1.98 -5.61 9.78
CA ALA A 13 0.74 -4.91 9.46
C ALA A 13 0.33 -5.12 7.99
N LEU A 14 1.26 -5.00 7.04
CA LEU A 14 0.99 -5.23 5.63
C LEU A 14 0.47 -6.64 5.35
N VAL A 15 1.06 -7.64 6.01
CA VAL A 15 0.65 -9.05 5.89
C VAL A 15 -0.71 -9.27 6.54
N PHE A 16 -0.90 -8.74 7.76
CA PHE A 16 -2.15 -8.88 8.52
C PHE A 16 -3.35 -8.30 7.77
N TYR A 17 -3.20 -7.08 7.24
CA TYR A 17 -4.27 -6.42 6.49
C TYR A 17 -4.35 -6.87 5.02
N GLY A 18 -3.36 -7.59 4.52
CA GLY A 18 -3.29 -7.98 3.11
C GLY A 18 -3.15 -6.79 2.15
N MET A 19 -2.66 -5.64 2.63
CA MET A 19 -2.62 -4.39 1.87
C MET A 19 -1.19 -3.96 1.57
N PRO A 20 -0.89 -3.56 0.32
CA PRO A 20 0.40 -2.97 -0.01
C PRO A 20 0.52 -1.52 0.48
N ILE A 21 1.74 -1.04 0.60
CA ILE A 21 2.06 0.34 0.96
C ILE A 21 2.64 1.10 -0.25
N LEU A 22 2.23 2.35 -0.43
CA LEU A 22 2.93 3.32 -1.24
C LEU A 22 3.81 4.17 -0.32
N ALA A 23 5.08 3.86 -0.26
CA ALA A 23 6.03 4.57 0.60
C ALA A 23 6.88 5.56 -0.21
N GLU A 24 7.35 6.60 0.47
CA GLU A 24 8.34 7.51 -0.08
C GLU A 24 9.68 6.78 -0.29
N ASN A 25 10.29 6.94 -1.47
CA ASN A 25 11.55 6.27 -1.79
C ASN A 25 12.80 7.15 -1.66
N ASN A 26 12.67 8.37 -1.16
CA ASN A 26 13.82 9.24 -0.88
C ASN A 26 14.72 8.65 0.22
N LYS A 27 14.16 7.86 1.12
CA LYS A 27 14.86 7.09 2.14
C LYS A 27 14.46 5.62 2.05
N PRO A 28 14.99 4.84 1.12
CA PRO A 28 14.42 3.56 0.67
C PRO A 28 14.72 2.37 1.62
N ARG A 29 15.19 2.59 2.84
CA ARG A 29 15.57 1.51 3.77
C ARG A 29 14.44 0.52 4.03
N LEU A 30 13.21 0.99 4.26
CA LEU A 30 12.04 0.15 4.42
C LEU A 30 11.77 -0.68 3.16
N LEU A 31 11.85 -0.07 1.97
CA LEU A 31 11.59 -0.74 0.71
C LEU A 31 12.62 -1.85 0.42
N TYR A 32 13.89 -1.59 0.70
CA TYR A 32 14.94 -2.61 0.64
C TYR A 32 14.74 -3.72 1.67
N TYR A 33 14.25 -3.36 2.87
CA TYR A 33 13.91 -4.34 3.89
C TYR A 33 12.81 -5.28 3.39
N LEU A 34 11.70 -4.76 2.88
CA LEU A 34 10.60 -5.56 2.31
C LEU A 34 11.09 -6.46 1.17
N LYS A 35 11.93 -5.93 0.28
CA LYS A 35 12.53 -6.73 -0.80
C LYS A 35 13.39 -7.87 -0.27
N ARG A 36 14.30 -7.60 0.65
CA ARG A 36 15.23 -8.59 1.24
C ARG A 36 14.47 -9.69 1.99
N ARG A 37 13.36 -9.36 2.63
CA ARG A 37 12.48 -10.31 3.30
C ARG A 37 11.58 -11.10 2.35
N GLY A 38 11.65 -10.86 1.04
CA GLY A 38 10.82 -11.54 0.02
C GLY A 38 9.43 -10.91 -0.17
N TYR A 39 9.14 -9.80 0.48
CA TYR A 39 7.85 -9.12 0.46
C TYR A 39 7.81 -7.89 -0.47
N ARG A 40 8.66 -7.84 -1.50
CA ARG A 40 8.65 -6.76 -2.50
C ARG A 40 7.24 -6.47 -3.05
N GLY A 41 6.40 -7.48 -3.09
CA GLY A 41 5.04 -7.36 -3.58
C GLY A 41 4.14 -6.45 -2.78
N TYR A 42 4.47 -6.18 -1.53
CA TYR A 42 3.76 -5.23 -0.68
C TYR A 42 4.25 -3.78 -0.85
N SER A 43 5.31 -3.53 -1.62
CA SER A 43 5.72 -2.19 -2.00
C SER A 43 5.10 -1.83 -3.35
N MET A 44 4.19 -0.86 -3.37
CA MET A 44 3.57 -0.37 -4.60
C MET A 44 4.60 0.39 -5.46
N ASN A 45 4.43 0.31 -6.75
CA ASN A 45 5.13 1.21 -7.66
C ASN A 45 4.42 2.58 -7.66
N ARG A 46 5.14 3.61 -8.07
CA ARG A 46 4.56 4.95 -8.21
C ARG A 46 3.37 4.95 -9.18
N PRO A 47 2.28 5.60 -8.79
CA PRO A 47 1.03 5.54 -9.54
C PRO A 47 0.98 6.38 -10.81
N ASP A 48 1.79 7.39 -10.91
CA ASP A 48 1.81 8.35 -12.03
C ASP A 48 2.50 7.80 -13.30
N LYS A 49 3.14 6.62 -13.21
CA LYS A 49 3.82 5.99 -14.34
C LYS A 49 3.38 4.55 -14.56
N THR A 50 3.23 4.18 -15.83
CA THR A 50 3.07 2.77 -16.20
C THR A 50 4.35 1.99 -15.91
N VAL A 51 4.21 0.70 -15.61
CA VAL A 51 5.35 -0.19 -15.26
C VAL A 51 6.47 -0.15 -16.31
N ASN A 52 6.13 0.01 -17.58
CA ASN A 52 7.12 0.06 -18.67
C ASN A 52 7.98 1.33 -18.62
N LYS A 53 7.47 2.41 -18.06
CA LYS A 53 8.16 3.70 -17.92
C LYS A 53 8.97 3.82 -16.63
N LEU A 54 8.93 2.81 -15.76
CA LEU A 54 9.71 2.79 -14.53
C LEU A 54 11.16 2.42 -14.82
N SER A 55 12.08 3.09 -14.14
CA SER A 55 13.49 2.71 -14.12
C SER A 55 13.69 1.33 -13.50
N VAL A 56 14.86 0.74 -13.70
CA VAL A 56 15.22 -0.54 -13.09
C VAL A 56 15.16 -0.45 -11.57
N ALA A 57 15.69 0.61 -10.98
CA ALA A 57 15.67 0.85 -9.53
C ALA A 57 14.23 0.99 -8.99
N GLU A 58 13.36 1.74 -9.67
CA GLU A 58 11.95 1.87 -9.30
C GLU A 58 11.21 0.52 -9.34
N LYS A 59 11.48 -0.31 -10.36
CA LYS A 59 10.92 -1.67 -10.44
C LYS A 59 11.43 -2.57 -9.31
N GLU A 60 12.66 -2.36 -8.93
CA GLU A 60 13.34 -3.19 -7.94
C GLU A 60 12.75 -3.06 -6.53
N ILE A 61 12.50 -1.84 -6.07
CA ILE A 61 12.05 -1.57 -4.71
C ILE A 61 10.65 -0.98 -4.61
N GLY A 62 10.15 -0.33 -5.66
CA GLY A 62 8.90 0.41 -5.66
C GLY A 62 9.00 1.76 -4.94
N GLY A 63 7.89 2.20 -4.39
CA GLY A 63 7.79 3.50 -3.75
C GLY A 63 7.66 4.66 -4.73
N MET A 64 7.60 5.87 -4.20
CA MET A 64 7.38 7.09 -4.95
C MET A 64 8.37 8.17 -4.53
N PRO A 65 9.06 8.83 -5.47
CA PRO A 65 9.84 10.02 -5.14
C PRO A 65 8.88 11.16 -4.77
N ASN A 66 9.23 11.89 -3.73
CA ASN A 66 8.39 12.99 -3.23
C ASN A 66 9.17 14.29 -3.11
N SER A 67 10.21 14.46 -3.92
CA SER A 67 11.14 15.59 -3.86
C SER A 67 10.95 16.63 -4.96
N SER A 68 10.42 16.23 -6.13
CA SER A 68 10.19 17.18 -7.23
C SER A 68 8.96 18.04 -6.98
N GLU A 69 8.96 19.26 -7.54
CA GLU A 69 7.84 20.19 -7.41
C GLU A 69 6.56 19.61 -8.00
N ASP A 70 6.64 18.98 -9.18
CA ASP A 70 5.50 18.31 -9.80
C ASP A 70 4.88 17.26 -8.89
N MET A 71 5.71 16.47 -8.21
CA MET A 71 5.20 15.43 -7.29
C MET A 71 4.54 16.03 -6.05
N LYS A 72 5.03 17.16 -5.57
CA LYS A 72 4.39 17.88 -4.47
C LYS A 72 3.02 18.40 -4.87
N GLN A 73 2.88 18.93 -6.08
CA GLN A 73 1.60 19.40 -6.62
C GLN A 73 0.60 18.24 -6.79
N ILE A 74 1.04 17.14 -7.38
CA ILE A 74 0.20 15.93 -7.53
C ILE A 74 -0.28 15.42 -6.17
N HIS A 75 0.59 15.41 -5.17
CA HIS A 75 0.27 14.99 -3.83
C HIS A 75 -0.75 15.91 -3.15
N ALA A 76 -0.56 17.24 -3.25
CA ALA A 76 -1.50 18.21 -2.72
C ALA A 76 -2.88 18.12 -3.40
N ALA A 77 -2.91 18.02 -4.73
CA ALA A 77 -4.14 17.85 -5.48
C ALA A 77 -4.89 16.55 -5.15
N ALA A 78 -4.16 15.49 -4.80
CA ALA A 78 -4.79 14.25 -4.35
C ALA A 78 -5.52 14.42 -3.02
N ILE A 79 -4.92 15.11 -2.06
CA ILE A 79 -5.55 15.43 -0.77
C ILE A 79 -6.78 16.31 -0.98
N GLU A 80 -6.64 17.40 -1.73
CA GLU A 80 -7.73 18.33 -2.05
C GLU A 80 -8.91 17.58 -2.68
N SER A 81 -8.67 16.82 -3.74
CA SER A 81 -9.70 16.02 -4.39
C SER A 81 -10.36 14.99 -3.46
N TYR A 82 -9.62 14.44 -2.49
CA TYR A 82 -10.19 13.53 -1.52
C TYR A 82 -11.10 14.27 -0.53
N ILE A 83 -10.67 15.44 -0.06
CA ILE A 83 -11.47 16.28 0.85
C ILE A 83 -12.77 16.66 0.17
N ASP A 84 -12.72 17.18 -1.05
CA ASP A 84 -13.90 17.63 -1.80
C ASP A 84 -14.92 16.49 -2.02
N LYS A 85 -14.43 15.28 -2.24
CA LYS A 85 -15.32 14.15 -2.58
C LYS A 85 -15.85 13.37 -1.38
N TYR A 86 -15.10 13.34 -0.27
CA TYR A 86 -15.35 12.37 0.79
C TYR A 86 -15.38 12.97 2.19
N VAL A 87 -15.10 14.26 2.36
CA VAL A 87 -15.05 14.89 3.68
C VAL A 87 -16.11 15.99 3.78
N GLY A 88 -16.81 16.05 4.91
CA GLY A 88 -17.87 17.02 5.12
C GLY A 88 -19.21 16.65 4.46
N LEU A 89 -20.06 17.63 4.27
CA LEU A 89 -21.39 17.45 3.67
C LEU A 89 -21.25 17.16 2.17
N GLN A 90 -21.75 16.01 1.74
CA GLN A 90 -21.75 15.58 0.36
C GLN A 90 -23.02 16.06 -0.38
N GLU A 91 -22.99 16.07 -1.71
CA GLU A 91 -24.14 16.49 -2.54
C GLU A 91 -25.41 15.66 -2.31
N ASN A 92 -25.24 14.38 -1.94
CA ASN A 92 -26.37 13.49 -1.59
C ASN A 92 -26.92 13.69 -0.17
N GLY A 93 -26.40 14.65 0.58
CA GLY A 93 -26.79 14.94 1.95
C GLY A 93 -26.11 14.09 3.03
N ASP A 94 -25.26 13.14 2.65
CA ASP A 94 -24.47 12.34 3.60
C ASP A 94 -23.24 13.11 4.09
N TYR A 95 -22.81 12.79 5.31
CA TYR A 95 -21.54 13.29 5.85
C TYR A 95 -20.43 12.27 5.65
N GLY A 96 -19.43 12.67 4.90
CA GLY A 96 -18.16 11.97 4.87
C GLY A 96 -17.32 12.29 6.11
N ASN A 97 -16.75 11.28 6.75
CA ASN A 97 -16.01 11.44 8.00
C ASN A 97 -14.57 10.95 7.87
N ILE A 98 -13.64 11.80 8.32
CA ILE A 98 -12.30 11.36 8.72
C ILE A 98 -12.23 11.38 10.23
N TYR A 99 -12.02 10.20 10.83
CA TYR A 99 -11.99 10.03 12.28
C TYR A 99 -10.63 10.38 12.91
N PHE A 100 -9.64 10.73 12.10
CA PHE A 100 -8.27 10.98 12.55
C PHE A 100 -8.03 12.48 12.72
N ASN A 101 -8.26 13.00 13.92
CA ASN A 101 -8.04 14.41 14.23
C ASN A 101 -6.61 14.90 13.92
N ALA A 102 -5.61 14.06 14.11
CA ALA A 102 -4.23 14.39 13.77
C ALA A 102 -4.06 14.67 12.28
N THR A 103 -4.68 13.86 11.42
CA THR A 103 -4.66 14.06 9.96
C THR A 103 -5.39 15.33 9.55
N LEU A 104 -6.59 15.56 10.10
CA LEU A 104 -7.36 16.79 9.83
C LEU A 104 -6.61 18.04 10.23
N ASN A 105 -6.00 18.06 11.43
CA ASN A 105 -5.20 19.17 11.91
C ASN A 105 -3.96 19.42 11.03
N ASP A 106 -3.37 18.38 10.53
CA ASP A 106 -2.19 18.50 9.66
C ASP A 106 -2.57 18.99 8.26
N TRP A 107 -3.68 18.47 7.70
CA TRP A 107 -4.23 18.96 6.43
C TRP A 107 -4.62 20.43 6.49
N SER A 108 -5.26 20.88 7.58
CA SER A 108 -5.67 22.28 7.73
C SER A 108 -4.51 23.27 7.76
N LYS A 109 -3.32 22.79 8.11
CA LYS A 109 -2.07 23.59 8.20
C LYS A 109 -1.09 23.26 7.09
N PHE A 110 -1.43 22.29 6.24
CA PHE A 110 -0.51 21.81 5.22
C PHE A 110 -0.04 22.91 4.29
N ASN A 111 1.27 23.04 4.20
CA ASN A 111 1.92 23.99 3.31
C ASN A 111 2.90 23.23 2.40
N ILE A 112 2.65 23.27 1.12
CA ILE A 112 3.44 22.58 0.10
C ILE A 112 4.91 23.00 0.10
N ASN A 113 5.19 24.24 0.50
CA ASN A 113 6.55 24.80 0.55
C ASN A 113 7.29 24.44 1.85
N ASN A 114 6.56 23.99 2.89
CA ASN A 114 7.15 23.62 4.18
C ASN A 114 6.60 22.27 4.67
N ARG A 115 6.90 21.22 3.93
CA ARG A 115 6.36 19.88 4.14
C ARG A 115 6.96 19.11 5.32
N THR A 116 8.12 19.53 5.82
CA THR A 116 8.89 18.80 6.84
C THR A 116 8.21 18.71 8.21
N LYS A 117 7.12 19.44 8.41
CA LYS A 117 6.35 19.47 9.66
C LYS A 117 4.97 18.79 9.51
N HIS A 118 4.68 18.16 8.37
CA HIS A 118 3.36 17.67 8.01
C HIS A 118 3.38 16.16 7.66
N ASP A 119 3.91 15.35 8.57
CA ASP A 119 4.09 13.91 8.31
C ASP A 119 2.75 13.18 8.13
N ALA A 120 1.71 13.58 8.87
CA ALA A 120 0.39 13.00 8.72
C ALA A 120 -0.26 13.37 7.38
N ALA A 121 -0.06 14.60 6.90
CA ALA A 121 -0.54 15.01 5.57
C ALA A 121 0.21 14.26 4.46
N ILE A 122 1.52 14.10 4.58
CA ILE A 122 2.32 13.37 3.59
C ILE A 122 1.92 11.90 3.53
N SER A 123 1.84 11.23 4.67
CA SER A 123 1.51 9.80 4.71
C SER A 123 0.08 9.53 4.25
N SER A 124 -0.90 10.32 4.66
CA SER A 124 -2.29 10.19 4.22
C SER A 124 -2.47 10.53 2.74
N GLY A 125 -1.78 11.54 2.22
CA GLY A 125 -1.80 11.84 0.79
C GLY A 125 -1.22 10.72 -0.07
N LEU A 126 -0.14 10.07 0.37
CA LEU A 126 0.37 8.87 -0.28
C LEU A 126 -0.65 7.72 -0.23
N ALA A 127 -1.37 7.56 0.89
CA ALA A 127 -2.44 6.57 1.00
C ALA A 127 -3.59 6.87 0.02
N VAL A 128 -4.03 8.12 -0.09
CA VAL A 128 -5.04 8.54 -1.07
C VAL A 128 -4.58 8.25 -2.50
N MET A 129 -3.33 8.56 -2.84
CA MET A 129 -2.77 8.24 -4.15
C MET A 129 -2.71 6.73 -4.40
N ALA A 130 -2.40 5.93 -3.38
CA ALA A 130 -2.37 4.48 -3.47
C ALA A 130 -3.75 3.87 -3.71
N CYS A 131 -4.82 4.49 -3.17
CA CYS A 131 -6.20 4.05 -3.33
C CYS A 131 -6.80 4.37 -4.71
N ASN A 132 -6.09 5.06 -5.60
CA ASN A 132 -6.57 5.31 -6.94
C ASN A 132 -6.73 3.98 -7.70
N ARG A 133 -7.98 3.63 -8.02
CA ARG A 133 -8.38 2.30 -8.55
C ARG A 133 -7.66 1.89 -9.85
N HIS A 134 -7.17 2.84 -10.61
CA HIS A 134 -6.42 2.54 -11.84
C HIS A 134 -5.03 1.95 -11.58
N LEU A 135 -4.59 1.96 -10.34
CA LEU A 135 -3.21 1.69 -9.97
C LEU A 135 -3.08 0.48 -9.03
N TYR A 136 -4.16 0.13 -8.34
CA TYR A 136 -4.23 -1.06 -7.53
C TYR A 136 -4.73 -2.22 -8.39
N GLN A 137 -3.82 -3.07 -8.82
CA GLN A 137 -4.16 -4.42 -9.27
C GLN A 137 -3.88 -5.37 -8.10
N PRO A 138 -4.92 -5.94 -7.49
CA PRO A 138 -4.71 -6.95 -6.46
C PRO A 138 -3.86 -8.06 -7.06
N LYS A 139 -2.73 -8.37 -6.42
CA LYS A 139 -1.98 -9.56 -6.81
C LYS A 139 -2.92 -10.74 -6.61
N GLN A 140 -3.25 -11.40 -7.70
CA GLN A 140 -3.77 -12.74 -7.60
C GLN A 140 -2.72 -13.55 -6.85
N LEU A 141 -3.03 -13.93 -5.62
CA LEU A 141 -2.26 -14.94 -4.93
C LEU A 141 -2.19 -16.11 -5.90
N LYS A 142 -1.00 -16.42 -6.41
CA LYS A 142 -0.80 -17.70 -7.10
C LYS A 142 -1.33 -18.71 -6.12
N GLN A 143 -2.41 -19.40 -6.52
CA GLN A 143 -2.91 -20.52 -5.73
C GLN A 143 -1.68 -21.38 -5.47
N THR A 144 -1.23 -21.39 -4.25
CA THR A 144 -0.25 -22.36 -3.81
C THR A 144 -0.84 -23.69 -4.22
N LYS A 145 -0.17 -24.39 -5.12
CA LYS A 145 -0.57 -25.76 -5.42
C LYS A 145 -0.77 -26.41 -4.07
N VAL A 146 -2.01 -26.77 -3.77
CA VAL A 146 -2.30 -27.53 -2.56
C VAL A 146 -1.32 -28.68 -2.63
N LEU A 147 -0.38 -28.71 -1.70
CA LEU A 147 0.56 -29.84 -1.63
C LEU A 147 -0.33 -31.04 -1.36
N ASP A 148 -0.48 -31.87 -2.39
CA ASP A 148 -1.16 -33.17 -2.25
C ASP A 148 -0.22 -34.02 -1.39
N PHE A 149 -0.51 -34.02 -0.10
CA PHE A 149 0.21 -34.85 0.87
C PHE A 149 -0.10 -36.34 0.70
N GLY A 150 -0.79 -36.72 -0.37
CA GLY A 150 -1.09 -38.14 -0.68
C GLY A 150 -1.97 -38.84 0.38
N PHE A 151 -2.80 -38.06 1.11
CA PHE A 151 -3.72 -38.64 2.06
C PHE A 151 -4.70 -39.61 1.34
N LYS A 152 -4.72 -40.85 1.77
CA LYS A 152 -5.67 -41.83 1.30
C LYS A 152 -7.02 -41.65 2.01
N LYS A 153 -8.08 -41.47 1.25
CA LYS A 153 -9.42 -41.52 1.83
C LYS A 153 -9.83 -42.99 2.08
N TYR A 154 -10.28 -43.25 3.28
CA TYR A 154 -10.98 -44.50 3.57
C TYR A 154 -12.45 -44.33 3.19
N ASN A 155 -12.97 -45.24 2.40
CA ASN A 155 -14.40 -45.29 2.15
C ASN A 155 -15.10 -45.98 3.33
N ASN A 156 -16.41 -45.80 3.43
CA ASN A 156 -17.22 -46.36 4.51
C ASN A 156 -17.17 -47.92 4.62
N LYS A 157 -16.49 -48.58 3.68
CA LYS A 157 -16.30 -50.04 3.67
C LYS A 157 -14.87 -50.46 4.06
N GLY A 158 -14.06 -49.53 4.53
CA GLY A 158 -12.69 -49.81 5.00
C GLY A 158 -11.67 -50.03 3.88
N SER A 159 -12.05 -49.89 2.60
CA SER A 159 -11.09 -50.00 1.51
C SER A 159 -10.41 -48.70 1.20
N ILE A 160 -9.10 -48.75 0.93
CA ILE A 160 -8.31 -47.59 0.54
C ILE A 160 -8.56 -47.35 -0.96
N SER A 161 -9.25 -46.27 -1.31
CA SER A 161 -9.30 -45.83 -2.69
C SER A 161 -8.14 -44.86 -2.97
N LYS A 162 -7.40 -45.08 -4.04
CA LYS A 162 -6.44 -44.08 -4.52
C LYS A 162 -7.21 -42.78 -4.82
N ILE A 163 -6.88 -41.75 -4.11
CA ILE A 163 -7.38 -40.45 -4.43
C ILE A 163 -6.47 -39.89 -5.51
N ILE A 164 -6.83 -40.27 -6.72
CA ILE A 164 -6.68 -39.39 -7.85
C ILE A 164 -5.31 -39.12 -8.42
N LYS A 165 -5.31 -39.23 -9.64
CA LYS A 165 -4.35 -38.54 -10.53
C LYS A 165 -4.74 -37.07 -10.77
#